data_da5563523c093a71c70b89ea1eaba181
#
_entry.id   da5563523c093a71c70b89ea1eaba181
#
_cell.length_a   1.000
_cell.length_b   1.000
_cell.length_c   1.000
_cell.angle_alpha   90.00
_cell.angle_beta   90.00
_cell.angle_gamma   90.00
#
_symmetry.space_group_name_H-M   'P 1'
#
loop_
_entity.id
_entity.type
_entity.pdbx_description
1 polymer ?
#
loop_
_entity_poly.entity_id
_entity_poly.type
_entity_poly.pdbx_seq_one_letter_code
_entity_poly.pdbx_strand_id
1 'polypeptide(L)'
;MLRTLAVSGYRSLRDLVVPLGELTVVTGPNGSGKSNLYRALRLLAAAAQGDIVGALAREGGLPSVLWAGPENGGGQGTVRRGPIAVQLGYASDELGYLIDLGIPQGDQTSPFARDPEIKREQVFAGPVAKPATLLIDRTRQLTRVRDDSWTMLDQQLAPYESIVTDLADGDTAPELLTLRRAMAAWRFYDHFRVDFDAPARLPQVGTRSHTLAHDGANLAATWATIVDAGHGAALARAVDEAFPGSRVRVVTTDGLFRLRIEQPGLLRPLDAAELSDGTLRYLLLCAALLPARPAPLLVLNEPEASLHPSLLAPLASLVRAASERTQVITVSHADALVDALPEPSRVELQRSEAETMVRGQGFLDVPAWNWGSR
;
A
#
# COMPACT_ATOMS: atom_id res chain seq x y z
N MET A 1 -6.11 10.30 8.23
CA MET A 1 -4.76 9.76 8.02
C MET A 1 -4.63 8.44 8.78
N LEU A 2 -3.92 7.42 8.25
CA LEU A 2 -3.63 6.19 8.98
C LEU A 2 -2.65 6.50 10.12
N ARG A 3 -2.95 6.01 11.32
CA ARG A 3 -2.13 6.18 12.54
C ARG A 3 -1.40 4.91 12.91
N THR A 4 -2.02 3.76 12.65
CA THR A 4 -1.50 2.46 13.08
C THR A 4 -1.74 1.43 12.00
N LEU A 5 -0.77 0.59 11.75
CA LEU A 5 -0.89 -0.66 11.00
C LEU A 5 -0.61 -1.82 11.95
N ALA A 6 -1.50 -2.79 11.98
CA ALA A 6 -1.34 -4.00 12.77
C ALA A 6 -1.42 -5.24 11.88
N VAL A 7 -0.53 -6.19 12.11
CA VAL A 7 -0.41 -7.44 11.36
C VAL A 7 -0.10 -8.58 12.31
N SER A 8 -0.87 -9.64 12.26
CA SER A 8 -0.60 -10.84 13.05
C SER A 8 -0.68 -12.10 12.21
N GLY A 9 0.24 -13.03 12.43
CA GLY A 9 0.25 -14.35 11.81
C GLY A 9 0.65 -14.38 10.34
N TYR A 10 1.22 -13.31 9.79
CA TYR A 10 1.57 -13.20 8.37
C TYR A 10 3.08 -13.28 8.13
N ARG A 11 3.55 -14.35 7.50
CA ARG A 11 4.97 -14.61 7.13
C ARG A 11 5.90 -14.45 8.34
N SER A 12 6.78 -13.43 8.37
CA SER A 12 7.65 -13.12 9.53
C SER A 12 6.99 -12.16 10.53
N LEU A 13 5.81 -11.64 10.22
CA LEU A 13 5.07 -10.72 11.08
C LEU A 13 4.16 -11.53 12.01
N ARG A 14 4.70 -11.88 13.20
CA ARG A 14 3.95 -12.68 14.17
C ARG A 14 2.86 -11.88 14.87
N ASP A 15 3.25 -10.75 15.43
CA ASP A 15 2.34 -9.77 16.04
C ASP A 15 3.03 -8.42 16.04
N LEU A 16 2.81 -7.65 15.00
CA LEU A 16 3.50 -6.40 14.74
C LEU A 16 2.50 -5.25 14.67
N VAL A 17 2.73 -4.22 15.48
CA VAL A 17 1.94 -2.98 15.48
C VAL A 17 2.90 -1.82 15.23
N VAL A 18 2.65 -1.10 14.15
CA VAL A 18 3.53 -0.04 13.65
C VAL A 18 2.80 1.31 13.69
N PRO A 19 3.37 2.34 14.35
CA PRO A 19 2.87 3.70 14.24
C PRO A 19 3.17 4.28 12.85
N LEU A 20 2.25 5.06 12.30
CA LEU A 20 2.37 5.71 11.01
C LEU A 20 2.21 7.23 11.14
N GLY A 21 3.12 7.98 10.51
CA GLY A 21 3.08 9.44 10.38
C GLY A 21 2.69 9.90 8.98
N GLU A 22 2.80 11.19 8.72
CA GLU A 22 2.59 11.80 7.38
C GLU A 22 3.59 11.25 6.36
N LEU A 23 4.86 11.18 6.78
CA LEU A 23 5.92 10.48 6.08
C LEU A 23 6.48 9.40 6.99
N THR A 24 6.30 8.15 6.63
CA THR A 24 6.89 7.00 7.33
C THR A 24 7.94 6.34 6.45
N VAL A 25 9.13 6.14 6.99
CA VAL A 25 10.21 5.42 6.31
C VAL A 25 10.48 4.10 7.02
N VAL A 26 10.24 3.01 6.33
CA VAL A 26 10.48 1.65 6.82
C VAL A 26 11.85 1.18 6.34
N THR A 27 12.75 0.95 7.28
CA THR A 27 14.13 0.53 7.00
C THR A 27 14.44 -0.81 7.68
N GLY A 28 15.62 -1.34 7.44
CA GLY A 28 16.14 -2.56 8.08
C GLY A 28 16.92 -3.44 7.12
N PRO A 29 17.69 -4.41 7.62
CA PRO A 29 18.47 -5.30 6.79
C PRO A 29 17.61 -6.20 5.89
N ASN A 30 18.24 -6.86 4.91
CA ASN A 30 17.55 -7.82 4.07
C ASN A 30 16.98 -8.96 4.92
N GLY A 31 15.74 -9.37 4.63
CA GLY A 31 15.03 -10.38 5.39
C GLY A 31 14.41 -9.90 6.72
N SER A 32 14.49 -8.61 7.07
CA SER A 32 13.88 -8.06 8.29
C SER A 32 12.36 -8.00 8.28
N GLY A 33 11.70 -8.23 7.13
CA GLY A 33 10.24 -8.20 7.03
C GLY A 33 9.65 -6.97 6.33
N LYS A 34 10.47 -6.05 5.80
CA LYS A 34 10.02 -4.85 5.08
C LYS A 34 9.00 -5.17 3.98
N SER A 35 9.35 -6.11 3.10
CA SER A 35 8.45 -6.51 2.00
C SER A 35 7.17 -7.18 2.50
N ASN A 36 7.20 -7.85 3.67
CA ASN A 36 6.01 -8.43 4.26
C ASN A 36 5.06 -7.36 4.80
N LEU A 37 5.60 -6.28 5.38
CA LEU A 37 4.81 -5.12 5.80
C LEU A 37 4.12 -4.44 4.60
N TYR A 38 4.86 -4.23 3.50
CA TYR A 38 4.32 -3.70 2.26
C TYR A 38 3.19 -4.57 1.69
N ARG A 39 3.39 -5.90 1.66
CA ARG A 39 2.38 -6.85 1.18
C ARG A 39 1.14 -6.86 2.07
N ALA A 40 1.29 -6.75 3.39
CA ALA A 40 0.17 -6.66 4.32
C ALA A 40 -0.73 -5.45 4.03
N LEU A 41 -0.15 -4.28 3.74
CA LEU A 41 -0.89 -3.10 3.28
C LEU A 41 -1.61 -3.35 1.94
N ARG A 42 -0.97 -4.04 1.00
CA ARG A 42 -1.61 -4.42 -0.28
C ARG A 42 -2.78 -5.38 -0.08
N LEU A 43 -2.68 -6.33 0.84
CA LEU A 43 -3.79 -7.23 1.17
C LEU A 43 -4.98 -6.49 1.76
N LEU A 44 -4.75 -5.50 2.63
CA LEU A 44 -5.82 -4.62 3.11
C LEU A 44 -6.52 -3.87 1.97
N ALA A 45 -5.75 -3.31 1.03
CA ALA A 45 -6.33 -2.66 -0.15
C ALA A 45 -7.11 -3.65 -1.05
N ALA A 46 -6.63 -4.89 -1.17
CA ALA A 46 -7.32 -5.94 -1.94
C ALA A 46 -8.65 -6.33 -1.30
N ALA A 47 -8.77 -6.30 0.04
CA ALA A 47 -10.04 -6.52 0.72
C ALA A 47 -11.11 -5.50 0.29
N ALA A 48 -10.73 -4.22 0.15
CA ALA A 48 -11.64 -3.17 -0.31
C ALA A 48 -12.00 -3.26 -1.80
N GLN A 49 -11.28 -4.07 -2.56
CA GLN A 49 -11.53 -4.34 -3.99
C GLN A 49 -12.26 -5.67 -4.22
N GLY A 50 -12.55 -6.43 -3.16
CA GLY A 50 -13.16 -7.78 -3.25
C GLY A 50 -12.20 -8.87 -3.76
N ASP A 51 -10.90 -8.60 -3.76
CA ASP A 51 -9.87 -9.50 -4.33
C ASP A 51 -8.91 -10.08 -3.28
N ILE A 52 -9.32 -10.17 -2.02
CA ILE A 52 -8.40 -10.64 -0.96
C ILE A 52 -8.02 -12.11 -1.14
N VAL A 53 -8.95 -12.96 -1.57
CA VAL A 53 -8.70 -14.38 -1.85
C VAL A 53 -7.73 -14.50 -3.04
N GLY A 54 -8.00 -13.76 -4.14
CA GLY A 54 -7.12 -13.74 -5.31
C GLY A 54 -5.74 -13.20 -4.99
N ALA A 55 -5.64 -12.16 -4.14
CA ALA A 55 -4.37 -11.62 -3.70
C ALA A 55 -3.55 -12.64 -2.90
N LEU A 56 -4.18 -13.37 -1.98
CA LEU A 56 -3.52 -14.45 -1.25
C LEU A 56 -3.14 -15.63 -2.15
N ALA A 57 -3.99 -15.99 -3.13
CA ALA A 57 -3.70 -17.04 -4.10
C ALA A 57 -2.43 -16.72 -4.91
N ARG A 58 -2.24 -15.47 -5.35
CA ARG A 58 -1.00 -15.01 -6.00
C ARG A 58 0.24 -15.14 -5.12
N GLU A 59 0.09 -15.17 -3.81
CA GLU A 59 1.17 -15.38 -2.85
C GLU A 59 1.40 -16.85 -2.49
N GLY A 60 0.68 -17.79 -3.10
CA GLY A 60 0.75 -19.23 -2.86
C GLY A 60 -0.35 -19.76 -1.93
N GLY A 61 -1.39 -18.97 -1.68
CA GLY A 61 -2.52 -19.29 -0.82
C GLY A 61 -2.24 -19.11 0.67
N LEU A 62 -3.28 -19.22 1.48
CA LEU A 62 -3.21 -18.98 2.93
C LEU A 62 -2.08 -19.78 3.62
N PRO A 63 -1.87 -21.09 3.37
CA PRO A 63 -0.81 -21.85 4.04
C PRO A 63 0.59 -21.29 3.79
N SER A 64 0.85 -20.69 2.63
CA SER A 64 2.16 -20.14 2.25
C SER A 64 2.47 -18.80 2.91
N VAL A 65 1.44 -18.09 3.38
CA VAL A 65 1.57 -16.77 3.99
C VAL A 65 1.44 -16.79 5.51
N LEU A 66 1.04 -17.91 6.10
CA LEU A 66 0.95 -18.05 7.54
C LEU A 66 2.33 -17.94 8.21
N TRP A 67 2.33 -17.47 9.45
CA TRP A 67 3.49 -17.52 10.33
C TRP A 67 4.04 -18.95 10.41
N ALA A 68 5.30 -19.12 10.05
CA ALA A 68 5.99 -20.42 9.99
C ALA A 68 6.97 -20.66 11.16
N GLY A 69 7.14 -19.67 12.03
CA GLY A 69 8.03 -19.79 13.18
C GLY A 69 7.41 -20.53 14.37
N PRO A 70 8.18 -20.75 15.44
CA PRO A 70 7.69 -21.39 16.67
C PRO A 70 6.67 -20.49 17.38
N GLU A 71 5.66 -21.09 18.00
CA GLU A 71 4.66 -20.34 18.78
C GLU A 71 5.20 -19.89 20.14
N ASN A 72 6.09 -20.70 20.74
CA ASN A 72 6.79 -20.35 21.97
C ASN A 72 8.29 -20.27 21.67
N GLY A 73 8.95 -19.20 22.09
CA GLY A 73 10.38 -19.00 21.84
C GLY A 73 11.22 -20.20 22.29
N GLY A 74 11.94 -20.84 21.35
CA GLY A 74 13.07 -21.70 21.64
C GLY A 74 12.83 -23.16 21.91
N GLY A 75 11.76 -23.81 21.43
CA GLY A 75 11.56 -25.27 21.62
C GLY A 75 11.35 -26.04 20.31
N GLN A 76 12.07 -27.16 20.13
CA GLN A 76 11.74 -28.12 19.07
C GLN A 76 10.35 -28.71 19.32
N GLY A 77 9.47 -28.65 18.31
CA GLY A 77 8.21 -29.37 18.33
C GLY A 77 7.05 -28.67 19.06
N THR A 78 6.76 -27.42 18.74
CA THR A 78 5.59 -26.74 19.27
C THR A 78 4.31 -27.19 18.61
N VAL A 79 3.42 -27.75 19.39
CA VAL A 79 2.01 -27.95 19.02
C VAL A 79 1.34 -26.56 19.02
N ARG A 80 0.81 -26.12 17.89
CA ARG A 80 0.03 -24.89 17.79
C ARG A 80 -1.17 -24.97 18.75
N ARG A 81 -1.25 -24.02 19.68
CA ARG A 81 -2.33 -23.95 20.69
C ARG A 81 -3.42 -22.95 20.30
N GLY A 82 -3.12 -22.05 19.36
CA GLY A 82 -4.03 -21.00 18.90
C GLY A 82 -4.64 -21.31 17.52
N PRO A 83 -5.70 -20.62 17.13
CA PRO A 83 -6.28 -20.73 15.80
C PRO A 83 -5.29 -20.19 14.76
N ILE A 84 -5.15 -20.92 13.65
CA ILE A 84 -4.31 -20.52 12.53
C ILE A 84 -5.01 -19.37 11.79
N ALA A 85 -4.40 -18.20 11.75
CA ALA A 85 -4.97 -17.02 11.16
C ALA A 85 -3.93 -16.04 10.65
N VAL A 86 -4.36 -15.24 9.68
CA VAL A 86 -3.75 -13.97 9.32
C VAL A 86 -4.72 -12.86 9.74
N GLN A 87 -4.27 -11.97 10.59
CA GLN A 87 -5.04 -10.81 10.99
C GLN A 87 -4.36 -9.56 10.46
N LEU A 88 -5.13 -8.72 9.80
CA LEU A 88 -4.67 -7.46 9.25
C LEU A 88 -5.62 -6.35 9.74
N GLY A 89 -5.05 -5.21 10.08
CA GLY A 89 -5.87 -4.08 10.45
C GLY A 89 -5.11 -2.77 10.41
N TYR A 90 -5.86 -1.70 10.34
CA TYR A 90 -5.34 -0.35 10.49
C TYR A 90 -6.30 0.52 11.29
N ALA A 91 -5.76 1.54 11.91
CA ALA A 91 -6.54 2.61 12.51
C ALA A 91 -6.17 3.95 11.89
N SER A 92 -7.15 4.82 11.70
CA SER A 92 -6.96 6.18 11.25
C SER A 92 -7.57 7.18 12.24
N ASP A 93 -7.49 8.46 11.93
CA ASP A 93 -8.12 9.50 12.74
C ASP A 93 -9.65 9.34 12.80
N GLU A 94 -10.26 8.80 11.75
CA GLU A 94 -11.71 8.69 11.60
C GLU A 94 -12.20 7.26 11.80
N LEU A 95 -11.74 6.34 10.96
CA LEU A 95 -12.19 4.95 10.93
C LEU A 95 -11.01 3.98 10.98
N GLY A 96 -11.21 2.87 11.65
CA GLY A 96 -10.31 1.73 11.59
C GLY A 96 -11.00 0.49 11.04
N TYR A 97 -10.21 -0.43 10.52
CA TYR A 97 -10.68 -1.69 9.95
C TYR A 97 -9.78 -2.85 10.37
N LEU A 98 -10.41 -3.97 10.60
CA LEU A 98 -9.77 -5.23 10.96
C LEU A 98 -10.40 -6.37 10.17
N ILE A 99 -9.57 -7.25 9.63
CA ILE A 99 -9.96 -8.50 8.98
C ILE A 99 -9.17 -9.68 9.55
N ASP A 100 -9.85 -10.77 9.80
CA ASP A 100 -9.31 -12.03 10.31
C ASP A 100 -9.60 -13.15 9.31
N LEU A 101 -8.54 -13.70 8.74
CA LEU A 101 -8.56 -14.74 7.72
C LEU A 101 -8.07 -16.05 8.32
N GLY A 102 -8.84 -17.10 8.15
CA GLY A 102 -8.52 -18.42 8.69
C GLY A 102 -8.76 -19.55 7.72
N ILE A 103 -8.34 -20.75 8.12
CA ILE A 103 -8.55 -21.97 7.34
C ILE A 103 -10.05 -22.31 7.34
N PRO A 104 -10.62 -22.74 6.20
CA PRO A 104 -12.00 -23.22 6.13
C PRO A 104 -12.30 -24.31 7.15
N GLN A 105 -13.46 -24.20 7.79
CA GLN A 105 -13.99 -25.21 8.68
C GLN A 105 -15.13 -25.95 8.00
N GLY A 106 -14.86 -26.63 6.90
CA GLY A 106 -15.87 -27.30 6.12
C GLY A 106 -15.35 -28.59 5.47
N ASP A 107 -15.97 -28.98 4.38
CA ASP A 107 -15.62 -30.17 3.63
C ASP A 107 -14.18 -30.06 3.08
N GLN A 108 -13.28 -30.84 3.67
CA GLN A 108 -11.87 -30.90 3.26
C GLN A 108 -11.69 -31.57 1.88
N THR A 109 -12.77 -32.15 1.31
CA THR A 109 -12.75 -32.72 -0.04
C THR A 109 -13.04 -31.68 -1.12
N SER A 110 -13.50 -30.50 -0.73
CA SER A 110 -13.73 -29.38 -1.66
C SER A 110 -12.43 -28.98 -2.36
N PRO A 111 -12.45 -28.71 -3.68
CA PRO A 111 -11.29 -28.16 -4.38
C PRO A 111 -10.86 -26.79 -3.84
N PHE A 112 -11.75 -26.10 -3.11
CA PHE A 112 -11.51 -24.79 -2.47
C PHE A 112 -11.17 -24.89 -0.98
N ALA A 113 -10.86 -26.06 -0.46
CA ALA A 113 -10.53 -26.27 0.96
C ALA A 113 -9.28 -25.49 1.45
N ARG A 114 -8.51 -24.88 0.54
CA ARG A 114 -7.34 -24.04 0.85
C ARG A 114 -7.60 -22.55 0.74
N ASP A 115 -8.76 -22.14 0.22
CA ASP A 115 -9.12 -20.73 0.13
C ASP A 115 -9.38 -20.19 1.54
N PRO A 116 -8.96 -18.96 1.84
CA PRO A 116 -9.20 -18.40 3.15
C PRO A 116 -10.69 -18.11 3.37
N GLU A 117 -11.15 -18.32 4.58
CA GLU A 117 -12.42 -17.78 5.04
C GLU A 117 -12.19 -16.52 5.87
N ILE A 118 -13.02 -15.53 5.65
CA ILE A 118 -13.11 -14.36 6.51
C ILE A 118 -13.86 -14.78 7.79
N LYS A 119 -13.12 -14.91 8.88
CA LYS A 119 -13.69 -15.34 10.18
C LYS A 119 -14.32 -14.17 10.92
N ARG A 120 -13.78 -12.98 10.70
CA ARG A 120 -14.23 -11.76 11.35
C ARG A 120 -13.80 -10.54 10.55
N GLU A 121 -14.65 -9.52 10.53
CA GLU A 121 -14.33 -8.17 10.10
C GLU A 121 -14.94 -7.17 11.08
N GLN A 122 -14.22 -6.06 11.29
CA GLN A 122 -14.71 -5.01 12.16
C GLN A 122 -14.39 -3.63 11.59
N VAL A 123 -15.32 -2.71 11.76
CA VAL A 123 -15.12 -1.28 11.54
C VAL A 123 -15.35 -0.57 12.86
N PHE A 124 -14.46 0.34 13.20
CA PHE A 124 -14.51 1.10 14.44
C PHE A 124 -14.14 2.58 14.21
N ALA A 125 -14.63 3.45 15.06
CA ALA A 125 -14.32 4.88 15.02
C ALA A 125 -13.01 5.19 15.75
N GLY A 126 -12.20 6.07 15.15
CA GLY A 126 -10.98 6.59 15.74
C GLY A 126 -9.79 5.63 15.74
N PRO A 127 -8.74 6.00 16.50
CA PRO A 127 -7.42 5.35 16.36
C PRO A 127 -7.28 4.04 17.15
N VAL A 128 -8.28 3.61 17.93
CA VAL A 128 -8.21 2.40 18.76
C VAL A 128 -9.53 1.63 18.75
N ALA A 129 -9.46 0.35 18.42
CA ALA A 129 -10.58 -0.58 18.51
C ALA A 129 -10.95 -0.83 19.98
N LYS A 130 -12.14 -0.40 20.37
CA LYS A 130 -12.74 -0.64 21.70
C LYS A 130 -14.19 -1.05 21.53
N PRO A 131 -14.82 -1.76 22.48
CA PRO A 131 -16.24 -2.08 22.39
C PRO A 131 -17.16 -0.86 22.20
N ALA A 132 -16.75 0.28 22.77
CA ALA A 132 -17.50 1.53 22.66
C ALA A 132 -17.37 2.21 21.28
N THR A 133 -16.26 2.00 20.57
CA THR A 133 -16.00 2.60 19.24
C THR A 133 -16.36 1.69 18.09
N LEU A 134 -16.75 0.45 18.35
CA LEU A 134 -17.11 -0.53 17.34
C LEU A 134 -18.43 -0.12 16.67
N LEU A 135 -18.40 0.02 15.34
CA LEU A 135 -19.53 0.43 14.51
C LEU A 135 -20.13 -0.76 13.77
N ILE A 136 -19.28 -1.62 13.22
CA ILE A 136 -19.71 -2.79 12.45
C ILE A 136 -18.90 -3.98 12.93
N ASP A 137 -19.58 -5.09 13.17
CA ASP A 137 -18.97 -6.34 13.61
C ASP A 137 -19.57 -7.51 12.84
N ARG A 138 -18.72 -8.15 12.07
CA ARG A 138 -19.04 -9.37 11.36
C ARG A 138 -18.32 -10.55 12.00
N THR A 139 -19.06 -11.57 12.29
CA THR A 139 -18.53 -12.88 12.70
C THR A 139 -19.09 -13.95 11.78
N ARG A 140 -18.25 -14.54 10.96
CA ARG A 140 -18.63 -15.49 9.90
C ARG A 140 -19.66 -14.89 8.92
N GLN A 141 -20.88 -15.40 8.92
CA GLN A 141 -21.97 -14.96 8.02
C GLN A 141 -22.85 -13.85 8.61
N LEU A 142 -22.75 -13.63 9.92
CA LEU A 142 -23.61 -12.68 10.64
C LEU A 142 -22.92 -11.33 10.74
N THR A 143 -23.59 -10.29 10.28
CA THR A 143 -23.13 -8.92 10.38
C THR A 143 -24.11 -8.10 11.19
N ARG A 144 -23.59 -7.29 12.11
CA ARG A 144 -24.35 -6.31 12.87
C ARG A 144 -23.74 -4.93 12.72
N VAL A 145 -24.59 -3.95 12.61
CA VAL A 145 -24.22 -2.53 12.57
C VAL A 145 -24.73 -1.84 13.81
N ARG A 146 -24.06 -0.79 14.21
CA ARG A 146 -24.39 0.00 15.39
C ARG A 146 -24.66 1.43 14.98
N ASP A 147 -25.87 1.85 15.27
CA ASP A 147 -26.25 3.26 15.33
C ASP A 147 -26.47 3.61 16.82
N ASP A 148 -27.68 3.81 17.29
CA ASP A 148 -28.00 3.92 18.74
C ASP A 148 -27.91 2.56 19.44
N SER A 149 -28.28 1.49 18.76
CA SER A 149 -28.24 0.10 19.21
C SER A 149 -27.69 -0.83 18.12
N TRP A 150 -27.35 -2.08 18.52
CA TRP A 150 -26.93 -3.08 17.57
C TRP A 150 -28.12 -3.64 16.80
N THR A 151 -28.04 -3.57 15.46
CA THR A 151 -29.01 -4.16 14.55
C THR A 151 -28.33 -5.23 13.70
N MET A 152 -28.95 -6.42 13.63
CA MET A 152 -28.48 -7.49 12.74
C MET A 152 -28.92 -7.19 11.32
N LEU A 153 -28.02 -7.38 10.36
CA LEU A 153 -28.37 -7.31 8.93
C LEU A 153 -28.91 -8.66 8.47
N ASP A 154 -29.99 -8.64 7.69
CA ASP A 154 -30.60 -9.83 7.13
C ASP A 154 -29.73 -10.44 6.01
N GLN A 155 -28.89 -9.64 5.37
CA GLN A 155 -27.99 -10.09 4.32
C GLN A 155 -26.87 -10.94 4.91
N GLN A 156 -26.80 -12.18 4.47
CA GLN A 156 -25.72 -13.10 4.80
C GLN A 156 -24.65 -13.04 3.71
N LEU A 157 -23.40 -12.92 4.14
CA LEU A 157 -22.25 -12.95 3.25
C LEU A 157 -21.65 -14.36 3.16
N ALA A 158 -21.17 -14.70 1.97
CA ALA A 158 -20.34 -15.89 1.83
C ALA A 158 -19.03 -15.75 2.62
N PRO A 159 -18.39 -16.86 3.02
CA PRO A 159 -17.16 -16.80 3.83
C PRO A 159 -15.99 -16.06 3.19
N TYR A 160 -16.00 -15.85 1.87
CA TYR A 160 -14.98 -15.18 1.09
C TYR A 160 -15.35 -13.74 0.67
N GLU A 161 -16.58 -13.32 0.88
CA GLU A 161 -17.05 -11.95 0.61
C GLU A 161 -16.71 -11.02 1.77
N SER A 162 -16.33 -9.78 1.49
CA SER A 162 -15.98 -8.78 2.52
C SER A 162 -17.13 -7.81 2.76
N ILE A 163 -17.36 -7.42 4.02
CA ILE A 163 -18.32 -6.35 4.34
C ILE A 163 -18.01 -5.05 3.59
N VAL A 164 -16.74 -4.79 3.32
CA VAL A 164 -16.29 -3.56 2.66
C VAL A 164 -16.73 -3.50 1.20
N THR A 165 -16.92 -4.65 0.55
CA THR A 165 -17.35 -4.71 -0.85
C THR A 165 -18.83 -5.00 -0.98
N ASP A 166 -19.35 -5.93 -0.23
CA ASP A 166 -20.65 -6.53 -0.47
C ASP A 166 -21.78 -5.95 0.39
N LEU A 167 -21.40 -5.23 1.47
CA LEU A 167 -22.33 -4.46 2.30
C LEU A 167 -22.14 -2.94 2.23
N ALA A 168 -21.22 -2.43 1.40
CA ALA A 168 -20.94 -1.01 1.29
C ALA A 168 -22.08 -0.25 0.59
N ASP A 169 -23.09 0.08 1.35
CA ASP A 169 -24.31 0.78 0.99
C ASP A 169 -24.38 2.11 1.77
N GLY A 170 -24.81 3.16 1.07
CA GLY A 170 -24.85 4.51 1.65
C GLY A 170 -25.96 4.70 2.68
N ASP A 171 -27.00 3.91 2.66
CA ASP A 171 -28.16 4.05 3.53
C ASP A 171 -28.01 3.21 4.81
N THR A 172 -27.50 1.99 4.66
CA THR A 172 -27.42 1.03 5.76
C THR A 172 -26.11 1.10 6.53
N ALA A 173 -24.98 1.39 5.85
CA ALA A 173 -23.64 1.40 6.43
C ALA A 173 -22.72 2.41 5.70
N PRO A 174 -22.96 3.72 5.86
CA PRO A 174 -22.19 4.77 5.17
C PRO A 174 -20.69 4.73 5.51
N GLU A 175 -20.31 4.21 6.67
CA GLU A 175 -18.93 4.03 7.09
C GLU A 175 -18.21 3.04 6.18
N LEU A 176 -18.88 1.96 5.73
CA LEU A 176 -18.30 0.98 4.79
C LEU A 176 -18.03 1.62 3.44
N LEU A 177 -18.93 2.47 2.95
CA LEU A 177 -18.73 3.17 1.70
C LEU A 177 -17.54 4.15 1.78
N THR A 178 -17.41 4.85 2.90
CA THR A 178 -16.29 5.76 3.17
C THR A 178 -14.98 5.00 3.25
N LEU A 179 -14.96 3.90 4.00
CA LEU A 179 -13.81 3.01 4.16
C LEU A 179 -13.38 2.41 2.82
N ARG A 180 -14.31 1.86 2.06
CA ARG A 180 -14.07 1.29 0.73
C ARG A 180 -13.45 2.31 -0.22
N ARG A 181 -14.01 3.52 -0.29
CA ARG A 181 -13.49 4.59 -1.15
C ARG A 181 -12.07 4.98 -0.74
N ALA A 182 -11.81 5.12 0.55
CA ALA A 182 -10.49 5.46 1.06
C ALA A 182 -9.47 4.38 0.73
N MET A 183 -9.75 3.11 1.04
CA MET A 183 -8.82 1.99 0.81
C MET A 183 -8.60 1.70 -0.69
N ALA A 184 -9.65 1.77 -1.52
CA ALA A 184 -9.54 1.58 -2.97
C ALA A 184 -8.73 2.69 -3.65
N ALA A 185 -8.64 3.85 -3.02
CA ALA A 185 -7.83 4.96 -3.51
C ALA A 185 -6.35 4.87 -3.12
N TRP A 186 -5.94 3.95 -2.26
CA TRP A 186 -4.53 3.75 -1.93
C TRP A 186 -3.71 3.40 -3.16
N ARG A 187 -2.48 3.89 -3.23
CA ARG A 187 -1.60 3.65 -4.38
C ARG A 187 -0.31 3.00 -3.92
N PHE A 188 0.10 1.99 -4.69
CA PHE A 188 1.27 1.18 -4.41
C PHE A 188 2.18 1.18 -5.63
N TYR A 189 3.42 1.60 -5.44
CA TYR A 189 4.44 1.60 -6.47
C TYR A 189 5.66 0.83 -5.96
N ASP A 190 5.90 -0.34 -6.53
CA ASP A 190 7.02 -1.20 -6.16
C ASP A 190 8.01 -1.35 -7.32
N HIS A 191 7.56 -1.76 -8.46
CA HIS A 191 8.45 -2.05 -9.56
C HIS A 191 7.89 -1.52 -10.89
N PHE A 192 8.31 -0.30 -11.24
CA PHE A 192 8.04 0.19 -12.58
C PHE A 192 8.84 -0.60 -13.60
N ARG A 193 8.17 -1.06 -14.66
CA ARG A 193 8.85 -1.59 -15.80
C ARG A 193 9.54 -0.46 -16.56
N VAL A 194 10.85 -0.59 -16.74
CA VAL A 194 11.69 0.38 -17.46
C VAL A 194 12.55 -0.30 -18.52
N ASP A 195 12.37 -1.63 -18.71
CA ASP A 195 13.02 -2.41 -19.75
C ASP A 195 12.64 -1.89 -21.15
N PHE A 196 13.28 -2.45 -22.18
CA PHE A 196 13.07 -2.03 -23.57
C PHE A 196 11.59 -2.09 -24.00
N ASP A 197 10.85 -3.10 -23.54
CA ASP A 197 9.43 -3.31 -23.86
C ASP A 197 8.49 -2.68 -22.83
N ALA A 198 9.00 -1.79 -21.96
CA ALA A 198 8.19 -1.15 -20.94
C ALA A 198 7.06 -0.31 -21.56
N PRO A 199 5.81 -0.44 -21.06
CA PRO A 199 4.67 0.28 -21.65
C PRO A 199 4.83 1.81 -21.59
N ALA A 200 5.55 2.34 -20.60
CA ALA A 200 5.85 3.76 -20.49
C ALA A 200 6.70 4.31 -21.65
N ARG A 201 7.41 3.45 -22.39
CA ARG A 201 8.21 3.83 -23.57
C ARG A 201 7.39 3.98 -24.84
N LEU A 202 6.18 3.41 -24.86
CA LEU A 202 5.32 3.36 -26.03
C LEU A 202 4.40 4.57 -26.11
N PRO A 203 3.91 4.94 -27.31
CA PRO A 203 2.84 5.89 -27.48
C PRO A 203 1.57 5.39 -26.78
N GLN A 204 0.82 6.30 -26.16
CA GLN A 204 -0.34 5.99 -25.35
C GLN A 204 -1.58 6.71 -25.89
N VAL A 205 -2.76 6.13 -25.73
CA VAL A 205 -4.00 6.79 -26.09
C VAL A 205 -4.15 8.09 -25.27
N GLY A 206 -4.43 9.20 -25.96
CA GLY A 206 -4.56 10.52 -25.35
C GLY A 206 -5.86 10.65 -24.57
N THR A 207 -5.86 10.24 -23.31
CA THR A 207 -6.99 10.36 -22.39
C THR A 207 -6.56 10.94 -21.05
N ARG A 208 -7.48 11.54 -20.30
CA ARG A 208 -7.19 12.04 -18.94
C ARG A 208 -6.93 10.89 -17.99
N SER A 209 -5.81 10.98 -17.27
CA SER A 209 -5.40 9.99 -16.28
C SER A 209 -4.96 10.68 -15.00
N HIS A 210 -5.81 10.66 -13.97
CA HIS A 210 -5.54 11.36 -12.71
C HIS A 210 -4.53 10.64 -11.81
N THR A 211 -4.29 9.35 -12.06
CA THR A 211 -3.35 8.52 -11.31
C THR A 211 -2.49 7.70 -12.26
N LEU A 212 -1.22 7.56 -11.92
CA LEU A 212 -0.31 6.68 -12.65
C LEU A 212 -0.71 5.22 -12.42
N ALA A 213 -0.74 4.43 -13.49
CA ALA A 213 -0.89 2.99 -13.40
C ALA A 213 0.34 2.38 -12.69
N HIS A 214 0.16 1.25 -12.00
CA HIS A 214 1.22 0.61 -11.21
C HIS A 214 2.41 0.14 -12.08
N ASP A 215 2.17 -0.16 -13.37
CA ASP A 215 3.17 -0.53 -14.38
C ASP A 215 3.70 0.68 -15.19
N GLY A 216 3.18 1.87 -14.94
CA GLY A 216 3.56 3.10 -15.64
C GLY A 216 2.97 3.24 -17.05
N ALA A 217 2.05 2.35 -17.48
CA ALA A 217 1.53 2.30 -18.85
C ALA A 217 0.90 3.59 -19.35
N ASN A 218 0.43 4.46 -18.46
CA ASN A 218 -0.23 5.72 -18.78
C ASN A 218 0.62 6.96 -18.44
N LEU A 219 1.94 6.85 -18.43
CA LEU A 219 2.86 7.94 -18.02
C LEU A 219 2.59 9.25 -18.77
N ALA A 220 2.54 9.22 -20.11
CA ALA A 220 2.34 10.42 -20.91
C ALA A 220 0.94 11.05 -20.66
N ALA A 221 -0.10 10.23 -20.51
CA ALA A 221 -1.45 10.69 -20.21
C ALA A 221 -1.55 11.30 -18.80
N THR A 222 -0.91 10.68 -17.81
CA THR A 222 -0.83 11.21 -16.43
C THR A 222 -0.06 12.52 -16.41
N TRP A 223 1.08 12.59 -17.09
CA TRP A 223 1.89 13.82 -17.19
C TRP A 223 1.09 14.98 -17.82
N ALA A 224 0.43 14.73 -18.95
CA ALA A 224 -0.42 15.72 -19.60
C ALA A 224 -1.57 16.18 -18.68
N THR A 225 -2.18 15.26 -17.93
CA THR A 225 -3.25 15.57 -16.98
C THR A 225 -2.76 16.44 -15.82
N ILE A 226 -1.55 16.20 -15.29
CA ILE A 226 -0.95 17.03 -14.25
C ILE A 226 -0.70 18.45 -14.74
N VAL A 227 -0.18 18.58 -15.97
CA VAL A 227 0.08 19.89 -16.59
C VAL A 227 -1.25 20.64 -16.87
N ASP A 228 -2.25 19.97 -17.45
CA ASP A 228 -3.58 20.53 -17.73
C ASP A 228 -4.32 20.97 -16.45
N ALA A 229 -4.10 20.30 -15.35
CA ALA A 229 -4.63 20.65 -14.03
C ALA A 229 -3.89 21.83 -13.35
N GLY A 230 -2.88 22.44 -13.99
CA GLY A 230 -2.14 23.57 -13.46
C GLY A 230 -0.93 23.22 -12.57
N HIS A 231 -0.60 21.95 -12.41
CA HIS A 231 0.52 21.48 -11.55
C HIS A 231 1.85 21.29 -12.32
N GLY A 232 1.94 21.74 -13.57
CA GLY A 232 3.12 21.59 -14.42
C GLY A 232 4.40 22.21 -13.83
N ALA A 233 4.29 23.29 -13.06
CA ALA A 233 5.45 23.91 -12.41
C ALA A 233 6.14 22.99 -11.38
N ALA A 234 5.40 22.17 -10.66
CA ALA A 234 5.96 21.21 -9.73
C ALA A 234 6.74 20.11 -10.45
N LEU A 235 6.17 19.58 -11.56
CA LEU A 235 6.88 18.62 -12.42
C LEU A 235 8.15 19.22 -13.02
N ALA A 236 8.08 20.46 -13.52
CA ALA A 236 9.23 21.14 -14.12
C ALA A 236 10.38 21.31 -13.10
N ARG A 237 10.08 21.71 -11.87
CA ARG A 237 11.08 21.80 -10.79
C ARG A 237 11.71 20.44 -10.48
N ALA A 238 10.90 19.40 -10.31
CA ALA A 238 11.39 18.05 -10.02
C ALA A 238 12.31 17.51 -11.14
N VAL A 239 11.98 17.81 -12.40
CA VAL A 239 12.82 17.44 -13.55
C VAL A 239 14.12 18.24 -13.56
N ASP A 240 14.06 19.55 -13.30
CA ASP A 240 15.25 20.42 -13.31
C ASP A 240 16.23 20.09 -12.16
N GLU A 241 15.73 19.72 -10.97
CA GLU A 241 16.56 19.24 -9.86
C GLU A 241 17.33 17.96 -10.22
N ALA A 242 16.69 17.05 -10.94
CA ALA A 242 17.31 15.77 -11.31
C ALA A 242 18.17 15.87 -12.57
N PHE A 243 17.77 16.68 -13.53
CA PHE A 243 18.37 16.84 -14.85
C PHE A 243 18.45 18.33 -15.22
N PRO A 244 19.42 19.07 -14.70
CA PRO A 244 19.48 20.52 -14.83
C PRO A 244 19.33 21.03 -16.27
N GLY A 245 18.44 21.97 -16.48
CA GLY A 245 18.11 22.55 -17.78
C GLY A 245 17.23 21.68 -18.68
N SER A 246 16.83 20.49 -18.24
CA SER A 246 15.96 19.59 -19.01
C SER A 246 14.49 19.98 -18.89
N ARG A 247 13.71 19.69 -19.93
CA ARG A 247 12.25 19.95 -19.98
C ARG A 247 11.52 18.74 -20.54
N VAL A 248 10.47 18.33 -19.85
CA VAL A 248 9.59 17.23 -20.30
C VAL A 248 8.32 17.81 -20.89
N ARG A 249 7.93 17.29 -22.07
CA ARG A 249 6.69 17.65 -22.76
C ARG A 249 5.96 16.41 -23.25
N VAL A 250 4.64 16.52 -23.34
CA VAL A 250 3.82 15.52 -24.03
C VAL A 250 3.43 16.07 -25.38
N VAL A 251 3.70 15.30 -26.43
CA VAL A 251 3.36 15.63 -27.82
C VAL A 251 2.22 14.72 -28.26
N THR A 252 1.23 15.31 -28.95
CA THR A 252 0.10 14.57 -29.48
C THR A 252 0.27 14.37 -31.00
N THR A 253 0.16 13.13 -31.45
CA THR A 253 0.15 12.78 -32.87
C THR A 253 -0.91 11.69 -33.08
N ASP A 254 -1.85 11.93 -33.98
CA ASP A 254 -2.94 11.00 -34.32
C ASP A 254 -3.71 10.49 -33.09
N GLY A 255 -3.95 11.37 -32.09
CA GLY A 255 -4.65 11.00 -30.85
C GLY A 255 -3.80 10.21 -29.85
N LEU A 256 -2.54 9.98 -30.15
CA LEU A 256 -1.59 9.30 -29.26
C LEU A 256 -0.68 10.32 -28.55
N PHE A 257 -0.47 10.13 -27.27
CA PHE A 257 0.47 10.88 -26.46
C PHE A 257 1.84 10.22 -26.45
N ARG A 258 2.89 11.05 -26.62
CA ARG A 258 4.30 10.66 -26.50
C ARG A 258 4.98 11.59 -25.52
N LEU A 259 5.67 11.03 -24.54
CA LEU A 259 6.49 11.82 -23.63
C LEU A 259 7.87 12.04 -24.27
N ARG A 260 8.33 13.28 -24.26
CA ARG A 260 9.62 13.72 -24.77
C ARG A 260 10.38 14.53 -23.74
N ILE A 261 11.71 14.39 -23.75
CA ILE A 261 12.59 15.25 -22.94
C ILE A 261 13.52 16.05 -23.85
N GLU A 262 13.58 17.36 -23.61
CA GLU A 262 14.58 18.27 -24.16
C GLU A 262 15.72 18.36 -23.14
N GLN A 263 16.97 18.10 -23.57
CA GLN A 263 18.14 18.16 -22.68
C GLN A 263 19.19 19.12 -23.28
N PRO A 264 19.90 19.89 -22.42
CA PRO A 264 20.99 20.76 -22.88
C PRO A 264 22.04 19.98 -23.66
N GLY A 265 22.50 20.55 -24.77
CA GLY A 265 23.51 19.93 -25.63
C GLY A 265 22.98 18.95 -26.67
N LEU A 266 21.70 18.56 -26.63
CA LEU A 266 21.08 17.75 -27.68
C LEU A 266 20.38 18.63 -28.73
N LEU A 267 20.50 18.26 -30.00
CA LEU A 267 19.91 18.99 -31.13
C LEU A 267 18.42 18.68 -31.34
N ARG A 268 17.93 17.63 -30.71
CA ARG A 268 16.53 17.23 -30.79
C ARG A 268 16.04 16.68 -29.45
N PRO A 269 14.73 16.72 -29.17
CA PRO A 269 14.16 16.00 -28.05
C PRO A 269 14.34 14.47 -28.19
N LEU A 270 14.46 13.78 -27.06
CA LEU A 270 14.44 12.32 -26.99
C LEU A 270 13.02 11.86 -26.68
N ASP A 271 12.55 10.83 -27.36
CA ASP A 271 11.30 10.12 -27.01
C ASP A 271 11.52 9.22 -25.78
N ALA A 272 10.45 8.86 -25.07
CA ALA A 272 10.52 7.96 -23.91
C ALA A 272 11.22 6.62 -24.23
N ALA A 273 11.13 6.14 -25.47
CA ALA A 273 11.80 4.95 -25.94
C ALA A 273 13.35 5.05 -25.93
N GLU A 274 13.90 6.27 -26.01
CA GLU A 274 15.33 6.53 -26.07
C GLU A 274 15.94 6.83 -24.70
N LEU A 275 15.12 6.93 -23.65
CA LEU A 275 15.58 7.28 -22.30
C LEU A 275 16.29 6.10 -21.63
N SER A 276 17.28 6.41 -20.80
CA SER A 276 17.85 5.41 -19.89
C SER A 276 16.80 4.93 -18.89
N ASP A 277 16.97 3.72 -18.37
CA ASP A 277 16.05 3.15 -17.37
C ASP A 277 15.93 4.03 -16.13
N GLY A 278 17.04 4.57 -15.63
CA GLY A 278 17.03 5.48 -14.48
C GLY A 278 16.30 6.78 -14.76
N THR A 279 16.47 7.37 -15.96
CA THR A 279 15.73 8.58 -16.35
C THR A 279 14.24 8.32 -16.44
N LEU A 280 13.84 7.25 -17.12
CA LEU A 280 12.43 6.86 -17.25
C LEU A 280 11.81 6.59 -15.88
N ARG A 281 12.51 5.85 -15.01
CA ARG A 281 12.05 5.56 -13.65
C ARG A 281 11.85 6.83 -12.83
N TYR A 282 12.76 7.78 -12.91
CA TYR A 282 12.60 9.06 -12.22
C TYR A 282 11.38 9.85 -12.72
N LEU A 283 11.12 9.87 -14.01
CA LEU A 283 9.92 10.51 -14.57
C LEU A 283 8.62 9.80 -14.13
N LEU A 284 8.64 8.47 -14.03
CA LEU A 284 7.53 7.69 -13.48
C LEU A 284 7.28 8.07 -12.01
N LEU A 285 8.34 8.22 -11.20
CA LEU A 285 8.23 8.67 -9.82
C LEU A 285 7.70 10.10 -9.72
N CYS A 286 8.11 11.02 -10.61
CA CYS A 286 7.52 12.36 -10.67
C CYS A 286 6.00 12.32 -10.89
N ALA A 287 5.54 11.52 -11.86
CA ALA A 287 4.11 11.37 -12.16
C ALA A 287 3.33 10.68 -11.03
N ALA A 288 3.95 9.72 -10.31
CA ALA A 288 3.37 9.03 -9.18
C ALA A 288 3.22 9.92 -7.94
N LEU A 289 4.24 10.76 -7.67
CA LEU A 289 4.36 11.56 -6.45
C LEU A 289 3.71 12.95 -6.57
N LEU A 290 3.54 13.46 -7.80
CA LEU A 290 2.95 14.77 -8.06
C LEU A 290 1.63 14.68 -8.86
N PRO A 291 0.70 13.73 -8.57
CA PRO A 291 -0.54 13.61 -9.33
C PRO A 291 -1.41 14.85 -9.12
N ALA A 292 -2.29 15.14 -10.10
CA ALA A 292 -3.25 16.22 -10.00
C ALA A 292 -4.23 16.04 -8.83
N ARG A 293 -4.55 14.78 -8.51
CA ARG A 293 -5.39 14.40 -7.37
C ARG A 293 -4.62 13.41 -6.50
N PRO A 294 -4.05 13.84 -5.36
CA PRO A 294 -3.33 12.96 -4.45
C PRO A 294 -4.24 11.84 -3.92
N ALA A 295 -3.69 10.64 -3.81
CA ALA A 295 -4.34 9.54 -3.12
C ALA A 295 -4.29 9.78 -1.59
N PRO A 296 -5.19 9.20 -0.78
CA PRO A 296 -5.12 9.33 0.67
C PRO A 296 -3.89 8.64 1.29
N LEU A 297 -3.37 7.62 0.61
CA LEU A 297 -2.15 6.91 0.98
C LEU A 297 -1.36 6.53 -0.27
N LEU A 298 -0.05 6.77 -0.21
CA LEU A 298 0.90 6.37 -1.23
C LEU A 298 1.99 5.51 -0.58
N VAL A 299 2.21 4.33 -1.12
CA VAL A 299 3.22 3.39 -0.62
C VAL A 299 4.25 3.12 -1.72
N LEU A 300 5.50 3.45 -1.41
CA LEU A 300 6.65 3.24 -2.29
C LEU A 300 7.49 2.08 -1.75
N ASN A 301 7.81 1.13 -2.59
CA ASN A 301 8.74 0.05 -2.23
C ASN A 301 10.00 0.16 -3.07
N GLU A 302 11.13 0.41 -2.41
CA GLU A 302 12.45 0.57 -3.03
C GLU A 302 12.44 1.58 -4.20
N PRO A 303 11.94 2.82 -3.99
CA PRO A 303 11.85 3.80 -5.07
C PRO A 303 13.21 4.17 -5.66
N GLU A 304 14.28 4.01 -4.88
CA GLU A 304 15.67 4.22 -5.29
C GLU A 304 16.24 3.16 -6.22
N ALA A 305 15.59 2.00 -6.34
CA ALA A 305 16.11 0.91 -7.18
C ALA A 305 16.36 1.36 -8.61
N SER A 306 17.52 0.98 -9.17
CA SER A 306 17.97 1.37 -10.51
C SER A 306 18.18 2.87 -10.76
N LEU A 307 18.14 3.70 -9.71
CA LEU A 307 18.51 5.12 -9.84
C LEU A 307 20.02 5.32 -9.59
N HIS A 308 20.61 6.26 -10.34
CA HIS A 308 21.97 6.70 -10.06
C HIS A 308 22.00 7.42 -8.71
N PRO A 309 23.07 7.33 -7.90
CA PRO A 309 23.17 7.99 -6.59
C PRO A 309 22.88 9.49 -6.61
N SER A 310 23.24 10.20 -7.70
CA SER A 310 22.94 11.64 -7.87
C SER A 310 21.44 11.97 -7.89
N LEU A 311 20.57 10.99 -8.15
CA LEU A 311 19.13 11.17 -8.17
C LEU A 311 18.45 10.94 -6.80
N LEU A 312 19.20 10.50 -5.78
CA LEU A 312 18.61 10.20 -4.46
C LEU A 312 18.20 11.46 -3.71
N ALA A 313 18.99 12.54 -3.79
CA ALA A 313 18.60 13.81 -3.20
C ALA A 313 17.40 14.49 -3.90
N PRO A 314 17.33 14.57 -5.25
CA PRO A 314 16.11 14.94 -5.96
C PRO A 314 14.91 14.05 -5.62
N LEU A 315 15.09 12.74 -5.49
CA LEU A 315 14.01 11.82 -5.07
C LEU A 315 13.52 12.14 -3.65
N ALA A 316 14.43 12.42 -2.70
CA ALA A 316 14.05 12.82 -1.35
C ALA A 316 13.23 14.12 -1.34
N SER A 317 13.63 15.12 -2.15
CA SER A 317 12.86 16.37 -2.33
C SER A 317 11.46 16.08 -2.88
N LEU A 318 11.36 15.17 -3.84
CA LEU A 318 10.10 14.76 -4.46
C LEU A 318 9.18 14.03 -3.47
N VAL A 319 9.72 13.09 -2.68
CA VAL A 319 8.98 12.38 -1.62
C VAL A 319 8.47 13.34 -0.55
N ARG A 320 9.32 14.30 -0.13
CA ARG A 320 8.93 15.35 0.81
C ARG A 320 7.78 16.20 0.28
N ALA A 321 7.88 16.69 -0.95
CA ALA A 321 6.81 17.49 -1.56
C ALA A 321 5.50 16.70 -1.70
N ALA A 322 5.57 15.39 -1.92
CA ALA A 322 4.39 14.53 -1.91
C ALA A 322 3.80 14.40 -0.51
N SER A 323 4.63 14.24 0.54
CA SER A 323 4.14 14.03 1.91
C SER A 323 3.41 15.25 2.51
N GLU A 324 3.59 16.44 1.93
CA GLU A 324 2.81 17.63 2.28
C GLU A 324 1.35 17.57 1.80
N ARG A 325 1.04 16.65 0.87
CA ARG A 325 -0.26 16.56 0.20
C ARG A 325 -0.97 15.22 0.39
N THR A 326 -0.22 14.20 0.77
CA THR A 326 -0.70 12.83 0.96
C THR A 326 0.13 12.10 1.99
N GLN A 327 -0.43 11.12 2.66
CA GLN A 327 0.36 10.26 3.52
C GLN A 327 1.26 9.35 2.68
N VAL A 328 2.56 9.34 2.99
CA VAL A 328 3.56 8.55 2.25
C VAL A 328 4.20 7.52 3.18
N ILE A 329 4.22 6.27 2.74
CA ILE A 329 5.02 5.21 3.36
C ILE A 329 6.08 4.79 2.33
N THR A 330 7.35 4.92 2.70
CA THR A 330 8.47 4.52 1.84
C THR A 330 9.22 3.37 2.50
N VAL A 331 9.34 2.25 1.81
CA VAL A 331 10.21 1.13 2.19
C VAL A 331 11.53 1.30 1.44
N SER A 332 12.63 1.48 2.15
CA SER A 332 13.94 1.72 1.55
C SER A 332 15.05 1.00 2.29
N HIS A 333 16.11 0.67 1.57
CA HIS A 333 17.36 0.16 2.13
C HIS A 333 18.56 1.08 1.80
N ALA A 334 18.34 2.19 1.10
CA ALA A 334 19.38 3.14 0.74
C ALA A 334 19.52 4.22 1.82
N ASP A 335 20.57 4.11 2.62
CA ASP A 335 20.87 5.10 3.68
C ASP A 335 20.91 6.52 3.14
N ALA A 336 21.49 6.74 1.96
CA ALA A 336 21.56 8.06 1.32
C ALA A 336 20.18 8.68 1.02
N LEU A 337 19.17 7.87 0.68
CA LEU A 337 17.80 8.35 0.53
C LEU A 337 17.17 8.64 1.90
N VAL A 338 17.35 7.73 2.86
CA VAL A 338 16.79 7.84 4.20
C VAL A 338 17.32 9.07 4.94
N ASP A 339 18.62 9.34 4.81
CA ASP A 339 19.29 10.49 5.46
C ASP A 339 18.95 11.82 4.79
N ALA A 340 18.60 11.80 3.50
CA ALA A 340 18.15 12.99 2.78
C ALA A 340 16.68 13.37 3.06
N LEU A 341 15.89 12.48 3.67
CA LEU A 341 14.51 12.77 4.06
C LEU A 341 14.47 13.56 5.37
N PRO A 342 13.58 14.57 5.48
CA PRO A 342 13.41 15.31 6.73
C PRO A 342 12.87 14.37 7.79
N GLU A 343 13.24 14.54 9.06
CA GLU A 343 12.86 13.73 10.22
C GLU A 343 11.54 12.93 10.06
N PRO A 344 11.54 11.85 9.28
CA PRO A 344 10.35 11.04 9.07
C PRO A 344 10.09 10.20 10.31
N SER A 345 8.86 9.73 10.46
CA SER A 345 8.60 8.62 11.37
C SER A 345 9.39 7.41 10.88
N ARG A 346 10.56 7.16 11.47
CA ARG A 346 11.41 6.02 11.10
C ARG A 346 10.93 4.77 11.80
N VAL A 347 10.71 3.71 11.01
CA VAL A 347 10.36 2.37 11.48
C VAL A 347 11.49 1.45 11.04
N GLU A 348 12.42 1.18 11.93
CA GLU A 348 13.52 0.26 11.66
C GLU A 348 13.11 -1.15 12.04
N LEU A 349 12.96 -2.02 11.03
CA LEU A 349 12.64 -3.42 11.24
C LEU A 349 13.90 -4.24 11.44
N GLN A 350 13.86 -5.10 12.44
CA GLN A 350 14.89 -6.10 12.69
C GLN A 350 14.27 -7.49 12.82
N ARG A 351 15.06 -8.52 12.53
CA ARG A 351 14.68 -9.90 12.77
C ARG A 351 15.25 -10.36 14.10
N SER A 352 14.39 -10.83 14.98
CA SER A 352 14.77 -11.49 16.23
C SER A 352 14.31 -12.94 16.13
N GLU A 353 15.24 -13.89 16.14
CA GLU A 353 14.99 -15.32 15.88
C GLU A 353 14.23 -15.52 14.54
N ALA A 354 12.94 -15.79 14.60
CA ALA A 354 12.09 -15.99 13.42
C ALA A 354 11.18 -14.81 13.12
N GLU A 355 10.92 -13.90 14.08
CA GLU A 355 9.94 -12.82 13.96
C GLU A 355 10.54 -11.47 13.60
N THR A 356 9.74 -10.64 12.95
CA THR A 356 10.04 -9.23 12.67
C THR A 356 9.59 -8.37 13.84
N MET A 357 10.47 -7.50 14.29
CA MET A 357 10.20 -6.53 15.36
C MET A 357 10.60 -5.12 14.91
N VAL A 358 10.00 -4.09 15.49
CA VAL A 358 10.46 -2.70 15.35
C VAL A 358 11.59 -2.47 16.35
N ARG A 359 12.75 -2.05 15.84
CA ARG A 359 13.94 -1.78 16.68
C ARG A 359 13.66 -0.62 17.63
N GLY A 360 14.02 -0.82 18.92
CA GLY A 360 13.88 0.22 19.94
C GLY A 360 12.44 0.48 20.40
N GLN A 361 11.44 -0.22 19.86
CA GLN A 361 10.07 -0.10 20.32
C GLN A 361 9.91 -0.86 21.65
N GLY A 362 9.79 -0.10 22.74
CA GLY A 362 9.46 -0.67 24.05
C GLY A 362 7.96 -0.98 24.17
N PHE A 363 7.57 -1.72 25.19
CA PHE A 363 6.17 -2.10 25.43
C PHE A 363 5.21 -0.89 25.52
N LEU A 364 5.68 0.25 26.02
CA LEU A 364 4.88 1.48 26.15
C LEU A 364 4.83 2.28 24.84
N ASP A 365 5.69 2.00 23.89
CA ASP A 365 5.77 2.70 22.60
C ASP A 365 4.89 2.03 21.52
N VAL A 366 4.40 0.82 21.80
CA VAL A 366 3.50 0.11 20.89
C VAL A 366 2.15 0.80 20.87
N PRO A 367 1.63 1.21 19.70
CA PRO A 367 0.27 1.75 19.61
C PRO A 367 -0.74 0.76 20.20
N ALA A 368 -1.73 1.29 20.90
CA ALA A 368 -2.79 0.46 21.46
C ALA A 368 -3.55 -0.24 20.32
N TRP A 369 -3.52 -1.56 20.31
CA TRP A 369 -4.23 -2.39 19.35
C TRP A 369 -4.94 -3.55 20.06
N ASN A 370 -6.13 -3.89 19.59
CA ASN A 370 -6.90 -5.00 20.12
C ASN A 370 -7.50 -5.82 18.97
N TRP A 371 -7.06 -7.04 18.85
CA TRP A 371 -7.60 -7.97 17.86
C TRP A 371 -9.03 -8.46 18.20
N GLY A 372 -9.51 -8.20 19.41
CA GLY A 372 -10.78 -8.72 19.92
C GLY A 372 -10.73 -10.21 20.22
N SER A 373 -11.80 -10.74 20.77
CA SER A 373 -12.00 -12.18 20.94
C SER A 373 -12.66 -12.78 19.71
N ARG A 374 -12.22 -13.97 19.32
CA ARG A 374 -12.84 -14.79 18.28
C ARG A 374 -14.11 -15.48 18.80
#